data_de7f372718d63cf6fcc13c287290c0e5
#
_entry.id   de7f372718d63cf6fcc13c287290c0e5
#
_cell.length_a   1.000
_cell.length_b   1.000
_cell.length_c   1.000
_cell.angle_alpha   90.00
_cell.angle_beta   90.00
_cell.angle_gamma   90.00
#
_symmetry.space_group_name_H-M   'P 1'
#
loop_
_entity.id
_entity.type
_entity.pdbx_description
1 polymer ?
#
loop_
_entity_poly.entity_id
_entity_poly.type
_entity_poly.pdbx_seq_one_letter_code
_entity_poly.pdbx_strand_id
1 'polypeptide(L)'
;MERLPLLLTNDDGVNSPGLLNLASALNRLGHPILVIAPLKEQSASGMKLTLRNGMKFQEHKELAKSIKINKDSDLRIFSLDGTPCDCVIVALDGGLNKITPEISPSLCISGINRGPNLSVDIFHSGTVSAAREASLYGLPSICVSLATYSHENYSDSISCTLQIVDTVSRLLPIKPPNLLRPEGSKMKFANKELTSVQNSFLLGDIFLNINVPEVWNGEIQTVNLGARWYQNASDMMSNDLNEVTFHVGAATIIEEEIENTDCVSIKNGYASITPLASWPQSHPLGLSNKLIEEALEYNIKTGLPSWL
;
A
#
# COMPACT_ATOMS: atom_id res chain seq x y z
N MET A 1 -6.13 -8.86 -23.67
CA MET A 1 -4.97 -9.17 -22.83
C MET A 1 -5.46 -9.75 -21.52
N GLU A 2 -4.84 -10.80 -21.05
CA GLU A 2 -5.11 -11.35 -19.72
C GLU A 2 -4.73 -10.31 -18.66
N ARG A 3 -5.61 -10.09 -17.68
CA ARG A 3 -5.41 -9.07 -16.63
C ARG A 3 -4.71 -9.68 -15.42
N LEU A 4 -3.85 -8.91 -14.77
CA LEU A 4 -3.09 -9.35 -13.60
C LEU A 4 -4.02 -9.67 -12.42
N PRO A 5 -3.83 -10.79 -11.73
CA PRO A 5 -4.45 -11.03 -10.43
C PRO A 5 -3.86 -10.09 -9.37
N LEU A 6 -4.72 -9.49 -8.55
CA LEU A 6 -4.34 -8.49 -7.56
C LEU A 6 -4.75 -8.91 -6.15
N LEU A 7 -3.85 -8.71 -5.19
CA LEU A 7 -4.14 -8.77 -3.76
C LEU A 7 -4.44 -7.38 -3.24
N LEU A 8 -5.60 -7.17 -2.63
CA LEU A 8 -5.97 -5.93 -1.98
C LEU A 8 -6.05 -6.12 -0.47
N THR A 9 -5.54 -5.15 0.26
CA THR A 9 -5.65 -5.04 1.72
C THR A 9 -5.76 -3.58 2.14
N ASN A 10 -5.91 -3.29 3.43
CA ASN A 10 -5.91 -1.94 4.01
C ASN A 10 -5.78 -2.01 5.54
N ASP A 11 -5.86 -0.88 6.22
CA ASP A 11 -6.00 -0.78 7.68
C ASP A 11 -7.36 -0.21 8.14
N ASP A 12 -8.16 0.36 7.24
CA ASP A 12 -9.52 0.84 7.55
C ASP A 12 -10.55 -0.30 7.75
N GLY A 13 -10.18 -1.53 7.41
CA GLY A 13 -11.03 -2.72 7.54
C GLY A 13 -11.77 -3.13 6.28
N VAL A 14 -12.27 -4.38 6.28
CA VAL A 14 -12.86 -5.05 5.11
C VAL A 14 -14.09 -4.35 4.52
N ASN A 15 -14.81 -3.56 5.32
CA ASN A 15 -16.00 -2.83 4.88
C ASN A 15 -15.72 -1.38 4.48
N SER A 16 -14.46 -0.94 4.46
CA SER A 16 -14.14 0.46 4.17
C SER A 16 -14.47 0.83 2.72
N PRO A 17 -15.05 2.03 2.50
CA PRO A 17 -15.40 2.48 1.15
C PRO A 17 -14.21 2.58 0.20
N GLY A 18 -13.04 3.00 0.70
CA GLY A 18 -11.81 3.11 -0.09
C GLY A 18 -11.39 1.78 -0.71
N LEU A 19 -11.38 0.72 0.09
CA LEU A 19 -11.05 -0.65 -0.34
C LEU A 19 -12.08 -1.20 -1.33
N LEU A 20 -13.37 -1.12 -0.99
CA LEU A 20 -14.44 -1.73 -1.78
C LEU A 20 -14.63 -1.04 -3.12
N ASN A 21 -14.54 0.29 -3.16
CA ASN A 21 -14.64 1.06 -4.40
C ASN A 21 -13.45 0.78 -5.32
N LEU A 22 -12.24 0.67 -4.78
CA LEU A 22 -11.05 0.29 -5.55
C LEU A 22 -11.19 -1.14 -6.10
N ALA A 23 -11.60 -2.11 -5.26
CA ALA A 23 -11.81 -3.50 -5.69
C ALA A 23 -12.83 -3.58 -6.83
N SER A 24 -13.94 -2.85 -6.72
CA SER A 24 -14.98 -2.79 -7.75
C SER A 24 -14.46 -2.17 -9.05
N ALA A 25 -13.68 -1.08 -8.96
CA ALA A 25 -13.11 -0.41 -10.14
C ALA A 25 -12.10 -1.30 -10.88
N LEU A 26 -11.22 -1.99 -10.17
CA LEU A 26 -10.25 -2.92 -10.75
C LEU A 26 -10.93 -4.17 -11.33
N ASN A 27 -11.95 -4.72 -10.65
CA ASN A 27 -12.75 -5.83 -11.17
C ASN A 27 -13.49 -5.44 -12.46
N ARG A 28 -14.01 -4.22 -12.57
CA ARG A 28 -14.62 -3.68 -13.80
C ARG A 28 -13.67 -3.76 -14.99
N LEU A 29 -12.37 -3.51 -14.78
CA LEU A 29 -11.32 -3.62 -15.79
C LEU A 29 -10.91 -5.06 -16.10
N GLY A 30 -11.46 -6.05 -15.38
CA GLY A 30 -11.23 -7.47 -15.63
C GLY A 30 -10.07 -8.07 -14.83
N HIS A 31 -9.53 -7.37 -13.84
CA HIS A 31 -8.54 -7.95 -12.95
C HIS A 31 -9.19 -8.97 -12.01
N PRO A 32 -8.67 -10.20 -11.90
CA PRO A 32 -9.01 -11.10 -10.79
C PRO A 32 -8.57 -10.47 -9.47
N ILE A 33 -9.50 -10.36 -8.52
CA ILE A 33 -9.28 -9.64 -7.26
C ILE A 33 -9.42 -10.57 -6.06
N LEU A 34 -8.45 -10.51 -5.19
CA LEU A 34 -8.47 -11.12 -3.89
C LEU A 34 -8.31 -10.04 -2.84
N VAL A 35 -9.30 -9.89 -1.98
CA VAL A 35 -9.25 -8.99 -0.83
C VAL A 35 -9.03 -9.81 0.43
N ILE A 36 -7.99 -9.46 1.19
CA ILE A 36 -7.82 -9.91 2.58
C ILE A 36 -7.52 -8.68 3.42
N ALA A 37 -8.44 -8.30 4.30
CA ALA A 37 -8.32 -7.09 5.08
C ALA A 37 -8.68 -7.34 6.56
N PRO A 38 -8.26 -6.48 7.49
CA PRO A 38 -8.67 -6.56 8.87
C PRO A 38 -10.20 -6.54 9.03
N LEU A 39 -10.71 -7.31 9.99
CA LEU A 39 -12.14 -7.29 10.31
C LEU A 39 -12.62 -5.92 10.80
N LYS A 40 -11.74 -5.19 11.48
CA LYS A 40 -11.98 -3.86 12.06
C LYS A 40 -10.85 -2.91 11.69
N GLU A 41 -11.09 -1.62 11.82
CA GLU A 41 -10.07 -0.58 11.68
C GLU A 41 -8.85 -0.86 12.57
N GLN A 42 -7.66 -0.67 12.00
CA GLN A 42 -6.34 -0.90 12.59
C GLN A 42 -5.41 0.31 12.34
N SER A 43 -5.95 1.52 12.37
CA SER A 43 -5.19 2.75 12.19
C SER A 43 -4.01 2.84 13.14
N ALA A 44 -2.90 3.39 12.68
CA ALA A 44 -1.64 3.52 13.41
C ALA A 44 -1.07 2.18 13.94
N SER A 45 -1.39 1.05 13.30
CA SER A 45 -0.86 -0.26 13.71
C SER A 45 0.60 -0.48 13.31
N GLY A 46 1.11 0.28 12.34
CA GLY A 46 2.46 0.05 11.82
C GLY A 46 2.65 -1.39 11.36
N MET A 47 3.84 -1.94 11.56
CA MET A 47 4.18 -3.34 11.26
C MET A 47 3.85 -4.31 12.42
N LYS A 48 2.78 -4.04 13.16
CA LYS A 48 2.34 -4.89 14.28
C LYS A 48 1.89 -6.25 13.77
N LEU A 49 2.26 -7.32 14.51
CA LEU A 49 1.83 -8.70 14.28
C LEU A 49 1.04 -9.22 15.49
N THR A 50 0.01 -10.02 15.22
CA THR A 50 -0.77 -10.74 16.23
C THR A 50 -0.13 -12.10 16.50
N LEU A 51 0.84 -12.13 17.43
CA LEU A 51 1.56 -13.35 17.77
C LEU A 51 0.81 -14.17 18.81
N ARG A 52 0.87 -15.52 18.65
CA ARG A 52 0.39 -16.53 19.65
C ARG A 52 -1.13 -16.60 19.85
N ASN A 53 -1.92 -15.78 19.18
CA ASN A 53 -3.38 -15.83 19.24
C ASN A 53 -3.93 -16.35 17.91
N GLY A 54 -5.00 -17.15 17.98
CA GLY A 54 -5.75 -17.55 16.80
C GLY A 54 -6.52 -16.34 16.25
N MET A 55 -6.48 -16.14 14.93
CA MET A 55 -7.21 -15.10 14.22
C MET A 55 -8.35 -15.73 13.42
N LYS A 56 -9.57 -15.17 13.54
CA LYS A 56 -10.71 -15.64 12.74
C LYS A 56 -10.55 -15.17 11.31
N PHE A 57 -10.68 -16.09 10.36
CA PHE A 57 -10.68 -15.83 8.94
C PHE A 57 -12.07 -16.12 8.38
N GLN A 58 -12.66 -15.16 7.67
CA GLN A 58 -14.04 -15.27 7.18
C GLN A 58 -14.16 -14.79 5.73
N GLU A 59 -14.84 -15.56 4.89
CA GLU A 59 -15.21 -15.16 3.53
C GLU A 59 -16.53 -14.36 3.51
N HIS A 60 -16.56 -13.26 2.77
CA HIS A 60 -17.69 -12.35 2.60
C HIS A 60 -18.31 -12.46 1.20
N LYS A 61 -18.94 -13.61 0.90
CA LYS A 61 -19.47 -13.92 -0.45
C LYS A 61 -20.54 -12.93 -0.93
N GLU A 62 -21.44 -12.50 -0.06
CA GLU A 62 -22.50 -11.56 -0.44
C GLU A 62 -21.92 -10.15 -0.70
N LEU A 63 -20.94 -9.72 0.07
CA LEU A 63 -20.24 -8.47 -0.16
C LEU A 63 -19.49 -8.51 -1.49
N ALA A 64 -18.79 -9.61 -1.79
CA ALA A 64 -18.11 -9.79 -3.07
C ALA A 64 -19.09 -9.71 -4.25
N LYS A 65 -20.25 -10.38 -4.14
CA LYS A 65 -21.31 -10.32 -5.18
C LYS A 65 -21.86 -8.91 -5.38
N SER A 66 -22.03 -8.13 -4.29
CA SER A 66 -22.63 -6.80 -4.35
C SER A 66 -21.75 -5.77 -5.08
N ILE A 67 -20.43 -5.94 -5.08
CA ILE A 67 -19.49 -5.00 -5.71
C ILE A 67 -18.88 -5.56 -7.01
N LYS A 68 -19.09 -6.85 -7.33
CA LYS A 68 -18.57 -7.48 -8.55
C LYS A 68 -19.31 -6.94 -9.78
N ILE A 69 -18.57 -6.31 -10.69
CA ILE A 69 -19.12 -5.73 -11.93
C ILE A 69 -18.83 -6.62 -13.13
N ASN A 70 -17.58 -7.07 -13.28
CA ASN A 70 -17.21 -7.97 -14.37
C ASN A 70 -17.49 -9.42 -13.94
N LYS A 71 -18.43 -10.07 -14.65
CA LYS A 71 -18.85 -11.44 -14.35
C LYS A 71 -17.78 -12.49 -14.70
N ASP A 72 -16.92 -12.16 -15.65
CA ASP A 72 -15.87 -13.06 -16.18
C ASP A 72 -14.56 -12.96 -15.40
N SER A 73 -14.48 -12.07 -14.43
CA SER A 73 -13.31 -11.88 -13.55
C SER A 73 -13.64 -12.26 -12.12
N ASP A 74 -12.76 -12.98 -11.46
CA ASP A 74 -12.96 -13.39 -10.08
C ASP A 74 -12.84 -12.22 -9.10
N LEU A 75 -13.70 -12.22 -8.07
CA LEU A 75 -13.64 -11.32 -6.94
C LEU A 75 -13.99 -12.09 -5.68
N ARG A 76 -13.02 -12.22 -4.78
CA ARG A 76 -13.22 -12.85 -3.47
C ARG A 76 -12.80 -11.90 -2.37
N ILE A 77 -13.56 -11.86 -1.29
CA ILE A 77 -13.32 -10.96 -0.14
C ILE A 77 -13.28 -11.77 1.14
N PHE A 78 -12.20 -11.56 1.90
CA PHE A 78 -11.99 -12.18 3.20
C PHE A 78 -11.65 -11.12 4.24
N SER A 79 -12.05 -11.37 5.49
CA SER A 79 -11.54 -10.64 6.65
C SER A 79 -10.72 -11.53 7.57
N LEU A 80 -9.77 -10.91 8.24
CA LEU A 80 -8.97 -11.51 9.30
C LEU A 80 -9.12 -10.67 10.58
N ASP A 81 -9.32 -11.32 11.74
CA ASP A 81 -9.32 -10.63 13.04
C ASP A 81 -7.86 -10.40 13.49
N GLY A 82 -7.16 -9.61 12.72
CA GLY A 82 -5.73 -9.30 12.86
C GLY A 82 -5.38 -7.95 12.28
N THR A 83 -4.08 -7.68 12.18
CA THR A 83 -3.53 -6.44 11.61
C THR A 83 -3.43 -6.54 10.07
N PRO A 84 -3.17 -5.41 9.37
CA PRO A 84 -2.89 -5.43 7.93
C PRO A 84 -1.71 -6.34 7.55
N CYS A 85 -0.63 -6.34 8.34
CA CYS A 85 0.51 -7.23 8.11
C CYS A 85 0.13 -8.71 8.29
N ASP A 86 -0.70 -9.05 9.31
CA ASP A 86 -1.21 -10.41 9.47
C ASP A 86 -2.02 -10.85 8.24
N CYS A 87 -2.83 -9.96 7.66
CA CYS A 87 -3.58 -10.24 6.44
C CYS A 87 -2.67 -10.61 5.28
N VAL A 88 -1.59 -9.86 5.09
CA VAL A 88 -0.59 -10.12 4.04
C VAL A 88 0.15 -11.43 4.29
N ILE A 89 0.59 -11.70 5.53
CA ILE A 89 1.27 -12.95 5.89
C ILE A 89 0.36 -14.14 5.61
N VAL A 90 -0.90 -14.10 6.07
CA VAL A 90 -1.87 -15.18 5.80
C VAL A 90 -2.09 -15.36 4.30
N ALA A 91 -2.09 -14.26 3.54
CA ALA A 91 -2.21 -14.32 2.09
C ALA A 91 -1.00 -15.02 1.44
N LEU A 92 0.21 -14.65 1.81
CA LEU A 92 1.42 -14.99 1.06
C LEU A 92 2.20 -16.17 1.62
N ASP A 93 2.01 -16.53 2.89
CA ASP A 93 2.70 -17.65 3.53
C ASP A 93 1.85 -18.95 3.52
N GLY A 94 1.39 -19.32 2.35
CA GLY A 94 0.69 -20.57 2.10
C GLY A 94 -0.80 -20.60 2.48
N GLY A 95 -1.37 -19.53 3.01
CA GLY A 95 -2.80 -19.45 3.32
C GLY A 95 -3.67 -19.44 2.07
N LEU A 96 -3.34 -18.59 1.10
CA LEU A 96 -4.08 -18.49 -0.16
C LEU A 96 -4.04 -19.77 -1.00
N ASN A 97 -2.90 -20.41 -1.11
CA ASN A 97 -2.77 -21.65 -1.88
C ASN A 97 -3.72 -22.76 -1.39
N LYS A 98 -4.19 -22.67 -0.13
CA LYS A 98 -5.16 -23.61 0.45
C LYS A 98 -6.61 -23.17 0.24
N ILE A 99 -6.86 -21.87 0.09
CA ILE A 99 -8.21 -21.28 0.11
C ILE A 99 -8.63 -20.82 -1.27
N THR A 100 -7.71 -20.26 -2.05
CA THR A 100 -7.92 -19.71 -3.39
C THR A 100 -6.77 -20.07 -4.33
N PRO A 101 -6.51 -21.37 -4.57
CA PRO A 101 -5.39 -21.81 -5.40
C PRO A 101 -5.47 -21.28 -6.85
N GLU A 102 -6.65 -20.85 -7.26
CA GLU A 102 -6.95 -20.30 -8.59
C GLU A 102 -6.44 -18.84 -8.77
N ILE A 103 -6.18 -18.10 -7.68
CA ILE A 103 -5.74 -16.71 -7.74
C ILE A 103 -4.35 -16.58 -7.14
N SER A 104 -3.35 -16.35 -7.99
CA SER A 104 -1.97 -16.07 -7.59
C SER A 104 -1.65 -14.60 -7.88
N PRO A 105 -1.60 -13.72 -6.87
CA PRO A 105 -1.48 -12.28 -7.11
C PRO A 105 -0.10 -11.90 -7.68
N SER A 106 -0.11 -10.98 -8.64
CA SER A 106 1.10 -10.39 -9.25
C SER A 106 1.47 -9.04 -8.65
N LEU A 107 0.54 -8.41 -7.95
CA LEU A 107 0.71 -7.10 -7.29
C LEU A 107 -0.12 -7.06 -6.02
N CYS A 108 0.43 -6.51 -4.95
CA CYS A 108 -0.31 -6.13 -3.76
C CYS A 108 -0.64 -4.62 -3.80
N ILE A 109 -1.89 -4.27 -3.52
CA ILE A 109 -2.33 -2.88 -3.37
C ILE A 109 -2.93 -2.74 -1.97
N SER A 110 -2.31 -1.89 -1.14
CA SER A 110 -2.82 -1.56 0.18
C SER A 110 -3.51 -0.20 0.14
N GLY A 111 -4.79 -0.17 0.48
CA GLY A 111 -5.60 1.06 0.49
C GLY A 111 -7.00 0.86 -0.13
N ILE A 112 -7.71 1.96 -0.46
CA ILE A 112 -7.29 3.36 -0.33
C ILE A 112 -7.53 3.81 1.10
N ASN A 113 -6.48 4.26 1.76
CA ASN A 113 -6.53 4.77 3.12
C ASN A 113 -7.29 6.10 3.19
N ARG A 114 -8.04 6.32 4.27
CA ARG A 114 -8.60 7.62 4.61
C ARG A 114 -7.61 8.42 5.42
N GLY A 115 -7.02 9.44 4.84
CA GLY A 115 -5.99 10.28 5.43
C GLY A 115 -4.62 10.08 4.78
N PRO A 116 -3.74 11.08 4.87
CA PRO A 116 -2.41 11.05 4.27
C PRO A 116 -1.49 10.04 4.96
N ASN A 117 -0.54 9.52 4.18
CA ASN A 117 0.62 8.79 4.66
C ASN A 117 1.89 9.45 4.09
N LEU A 118 2.23 10.62 4.64
CA LEU A 118 3.33 11.48 4.19
C LEU A 118 4.44 11.50 5.23
N SER A 119 5.69 11.70 4.79
CA SER A 119 6.82 11.88 5.69
C SER A 119 6.89 10.77 6.75
N VAL A 120 6.87 11.12 8.04
CA VAL A 120 6.96 10.20 9.18
C VAL A 120 5.72 9.32 9.37
N ASP A 121 4.59 9.65 8.75
CA ASP A 121 3.36 8.85 8.83
C ASP A 121 3.60 7.41 8.38
N ILE A 122 4.53 7.20 7.44
CA ILE A 122 4.88 5.87 6.91
C ILE A 122 5.33 4.86 7.96
N PHE A 123 5.81 5.34 9.13
CA PHE A 123 6.24 4.45 10.22
C PHE A 123 5.06 3.95 11.07
N HIS A 124 3.99 4.72 11.13
CA HIS A 124 2.80 4.41 11.93
C HIS A 124 1.69 3.77 11.11
N SER A 125 1.67 4.02 9.79
CA SER A 125 0.61 3.58 8.89
C SER A 125 0.53 2.05 8.77
N GLY A 126 -0.64 1.49 9.02
CA GLY A 126 -0.96 0.10 8.70
C GLY A 126 -1.04 -0.15 7.19
N THR A 127 -1.55 0.83 6.42
CA THR A 127 -1.61 0.79 4.95
C THR A 127 -0.22 0.68 4.33
N VAL A 128 0.73 1.54 4.71
CA VAL A 128 2.12 1.49 4.21
C VAL A 128 2.82 0.21 4.67
N SER A 129 2.57 -0.19 5.91
CA SER A 129 3.17 -1.39 6.50
C SER A 129 2.72 -2.68 5.80
N ALA A 130 1.44 -2.78 5.40
CA ALA A 130 0.96 -3.93 4.64
C ALA A 130 1.61 -4.03 3.24
N ALA A 131 1.80 -2.91 2.54
CA ALA A 131 2.53 -2.91 1.28
C ALA A 131 3.99 -3.32 1.48
N ARG A 132 4.65 -2.78 2.52
CA ARG A 132 6.02 -3.20 2.88
C ARG A 132 6.08 -4.69 3.21
N GLU A 133 5.13 -5.22 3.97
CA GLU A 133 5.07 -6.65 4.31
C GLU A 133 4.96 -7.51 3.04
N ALA A 134 4.10 -7.16 2.09
CA ALA A 134 4.00 -7.86 0.80
C ALA A 134 5.33 -7.82 0.04
N SER A 135 6.00 -6.68 0.05
CA SER A 135 7.33 -6.51 -0.56
C SER A 135 8.39 -7.36 0.12
N LEU A 136 8.37 -7.49 1.46
CA LEU A 136 9.28 -8.39 2.19
C LEU A 136 9.12 -9.85 1.76
N TYR A 137 7.92 -10.27 1.34
CA TYR A 137 7.65 -11.58 0.74
C TYR A 137 8.11 -11.68 -0.72
N GLY A 138 8.55 -10.59 -1.33
CA GLY A 138 8.96 -10.53 -2.74
C GLY A 138 7.81 -10.31 -3.72
N LEU A 139 6.63 -9.89 -3.25
CA LEU A 139 5.53 -9.49 -4.09
C LEU A 139 5.62 -7.98 -4.36
N PRO A 140 5.70 -7.52 -5.61
CA PRO A 140 5.59 -6.10 -5.93
C PRO A 140 4.38 -5.46 -5.25
N SER A 141 4.53 -4.26 -4.70
CA SER A 141 3.44 -3.65 -3.96
C SER A 141 3.39 -2.13 -4.08
N ILE A 142 2.19 -1.61 -3.92
CA ILE A 142 1.90 -0.18 -3.81
C ILE A 142 0.96 0.06 -2.63
N CYS A 143 1.07 1.20 -1.98
CA CYS A 143 0.06 1.68 -1.05
C CYS A 143 -0.52 3.01 -1.53
N VAL A 144 -1.80 3.24 -1.25
CA VAL A 144 -2.54 4.40 -1.75
C VAL A 144 -3.33 5.04 -0.62
N SER A 145 -3.25 6.36 -0.54
CA SER A 145 -3.94 7.16 0.46
C SER A 145 -4.67 8.33 -0.18
N LEU A 146 -5.90 8.58 0.23
CA LEU A 146 -6.60 9.84 0.04
C LEU A 146 -6.10 10.82 1.09
N ALA A 147 -5.32 11.82 0.69
CA ALA A 147 -4.59 12.71 1.59
C ALA A 147 -5.48 13.79 2.25
N THR A 148 -6.67 13.39 2.73
CA THR A 148 -7.59 14.24 3.48
C THR A 148 -8.47 13.45 4.42
N TYR A 149 -8.98 14.11 5.47
CA TYR A 149 -10.02 13.61 6.36
C TYR A 149 -11.37 14.34 6.17
N SER A 150 -11.42 15.35 5.27
CA SER A 150 -12.59 16.22 5.10
C SER A 150 -13.76 15.51 4.41
N HIS A 151 -13.50 14.50 3.59
CA HIS A 151 -14.50 13.70 2.89
C HIS A 151 -14.03 12.27 2.60
N GLU A 152 -14.97 11.44 2.11
CA GLU A 152 -14.72 10.05 1.67
C GLU A 152 -15.04 9.88 0.17
N ASN A 153 -14.72 10.89 -0.64
CA ASN A 153 -14.80 10.77 -2.09
C ASN A 153 -13.47 10.23 -2.64
N TYR A 154 -13.45 8.97 -3.01
CA TYR A 154 -12.25 8.28 -3.51
C TYR A 154 -12.09 8.33 -5.03
N SER A 155 -12.91 9.08 -5.77
CA SER A 155 -12.92 9.07 -7.25
C SER A 155 -11.56 9.38 -7.84
N ASP A 156 -10.89 10.43 -7.37
CA ASP A 156 -9.58 10.86 -7.84
C ASP A 156 -8.49 9.87 -7.46
N SER A 157 -8.53 9.37 -6.22
CA SER A 157 -7.59 8.35 -5.76
C SER A 157 -7.74 7.04 -6.54
N ILE A 158 -8.96 6.63 -6.88
CA ILE A 158 -9.22 5.48 -7.76
C ILE A 158 -8.65 5.76 -9.15
N SER A 159 -8.96 6.91 -9.74
CA SER A 159 -8.49 7.26 -11.10
C SER A 159 -6.97 7.26 -11.19
N CYS A 160 -6.30 7.88 -10.22
CA CYS A 160 -4.84 7.87 -10.10
C CYS A 160 -4.30 6.44 -9.95
N THR A 161 -4.91 5.63 -9.07
CA THR A 161 -4.50 4.25 -8.85
C THR A 161 -4.63 3.40 -10.11
N LEU A 162 -5.73 3.53 -10.86
CA LEU A 162 -5.93 2.79 -12.11
C LEU A 162 -4.88 3.14 -13.16
N GLN A 163 -4.49 4.42 -13.28
CA GLN A 163 -3.42 4.86 -14.17
C GLN A 163 -2.08 4.23 -13.79
N ILE A 164 -1.75 4.19 -12.49
CA ILE A 164 -0.51 3.60 -11.98
C ILE A 164 -0.52 2.09 -12.19
N VAL A 165 -1.63 1.41 -11.88
CA VAL A 165 -1.78 -0.05 -12.08
C VAL A 165 -1.64 -0.41 -13.56
N ASP A 166 -2.21 0.35 -14.49
CA ASP A 166 -2.03 0.11 -15.93
C ASP A 166 -0.55 0.20 -16.34
N THR A 167 0.17 1.19 -15.81
CA THR A 167 1.60 1.39 -16.07
C THR A 167 2.44 0.26 -15.48
N VAL A 168 2.26 -0.06 -14.20
CA VAL A 168 2.94 -1.14 -13.49
C VAL A 168 2.66 -2.51 -14.13
N SER A 169 1.44 -2.73 -14.62
CA SER A 169 1.03 -3.99 -15.25
C SER A 169 1.84 -4.35 -16.49
N ARG A 170 2.46 -3.38 -17.14
CA ARG A 170 3.32 -3.63 -18.31
C ARG A 170 4.67 -4.25 -17.93
N LEU A 171 5.09 -4.03 -16.69
CA LEU A 171 6.33 -4.56 -16.15
C LEU A 171 6.14 -5.93 -15.50
N LEU A 172 4.94 -6.20 -14.96
CA LEU A 172 4.67 -7.39 -14.15
C LEU A 172 4.33 -8.63 -15.00
N PRO A 173 4.83 -9.82 -14.64
CA PRO A 173 4.39 -11.06 -15.25
C PRO A 173 2.95 -11.40 -14.82
N ILE A 174 2.15 -11.95 -15.75
CA ILE A 174 0.77 -12.38 -15.47
C ILE A 174 0.73 -13.49 -14.40
N LYS A 175 1.70 -14.39 -14.45
CA LYS A 175 1.92 -15.40 -13.41
C LYS A 175 3.19 -15.03 -12.66
N PRO A 176 3.06 -14.58 -11.42
CA PRO A 176 4.23 -14.23 -10.63
C PRO A 176 5.11 -15.46 -10.41
N PRO A 177 6.42 -15.28 -10.34
CA PRO A 177 7.30 -16.34 -9.88
C PRO A 177 6.95 -16.71 -8.44
N ASN A 178 7.40 -17.88 -7.99
CA ASN A 178 7.28 -18.24 -6.58
C ASN A 178 7.86 -17.13 -5.70
N LEU A 179 7.16 -16.82 -4.62
CA LEU A 179 7.63 -15.83 -3.66
C LEU A 179 8.96 -16.26 -3.07
N LEU A 180 9.95 -15.35 -3.11
CA LEU A 180 11.33 -15.71 -2.77
C LEU A 180 11.59 -15.74 -1.26
N ARG A 181 10.88 -14.92 -0.49
CA ARG A 181 11.17 -14.70 0.93
C ARG A 181 10.72 -15.83 1.85
N PRO A 182 9.54 -16.44 1.69
CA PRO A 182 9.14 -17.59 2.50
C PRO A 182 10.11 -18.77 2.41
N GLU A 183 10.77 -18.93 1.26
CA GLU A 183 11.75 -19.98 1.03
C GLU A 183 13.17 -19.61 1.51
N GLY A 184 13.37 -18.44 2.11
CA GLY A 184 14.66 -17.95 2.55
C GLY A 184 15.62 -17.64 1.37
N SER A 185 15.08 -17.44 0.17
CA SER A 185 15.88 -17.15 -1.01
C SER A 185 16.53 -15.77 -0.92
N LYS A 186 17.84 -15.73 -0.98
CA LYS A 186 18.61 -14.54 -1.31
C LYS A 186 18.52 -14.37 -2.81
N MET A 187 17.56 -13.59 -3.26
CA MET A 187 17.46 -13.03 -4.58
C MET A 187 18.31 -13.68 -5.70
N LYS A 188 17.73 -14.25 -6.70
CA LYS A 188 18.55 -14.93 -7.73
C LYS A 188 18.11 -14.63 -9.17
N PHE A 189 17.09 -13.82 -9.37
CA PHE A 189 16.52 -13.66 -10.70
C PHE A 189 16.41 -12.18 -11.10
N ALA A 190 17.58 -11.51 -11.21
CA ALA A 190 17.59 -10.28 -11.97
C ALA A 190 17.35 -10.64 -13.45
N ASN A 191 16.26 -10.15 -14.02
CA ASN A 191 16.09 -10.19 -15.46
C ASN A 191 17.12 -9.23 -16.08
N LYS A 192 17.99 -9.73 -16.94
CA LYS A 192 19.07 -8.95 -17.57
C LYS A 192 18.55 -7.91 -18.56
N GLU A 193 17.31 -8.04 -19.01
CA GLU A 193 16.64 -7.08 -19.90
C GLU A 193 16.04 -5.88 -19.17
N LEU A 194 15.97 -5.95 -17.83
CA LEU A 194 15.39 -4.92 -16.97
C LEU A 194 16.49 -4.11 -16.27
N THR A 195 16.18 -2.85 -15.97
CA THR A 195 17.06 -2.01 -15.15
C THR A 195 17.15 -2.54 -13.72
N SER A 196 18.16 -2.07 -12.99
CA SER A 196 18.33 -2.43 -11.57
C SER A 196 17.11 -2.05 -10.72
N VAL A 197 16.51 -0.87 -10.99
CA VAL A 197 15.32 -0.40 -10.27
C VAL A 197 14.10 -1.26 -10.59
N GLN A 198 13.87 -1.60 -11.86
CA GLN A 198 12.79 -2.50 -12.26
C GLN A 198 12.92 -3.86 -11.58
N ASN A 199 14.11 -4.43 -11.57
CA ASN A 199 14.38 -5.68 -10.86
C ASN A 199 14.09 -5.56 -9.36
N SER A 200 14.52 -4.44 -8.73
CA SER A 200 14.27 -4.21 -7.29
C SER A 200 12.78 -4.09 -6.96
N PHE A 201 11.98 -3.46 -7.83
CA PHE A 201 10.53 -3.42 -7.68
C PHE A 201 9.89 -4.81 -7.84
N LEU A 202 10.28 -5.56 -8.88
CA LEU A 202 9.77 -6.91 -9.12
C LEU A 202 10.12 -7.90 -8.00
N LEU A 203 11.23 -7.68 -7.32
CA LEU A 203 11.69 -8.52 -6.20
C LEU A 203 11.15 -8.04 -4.83
N GLY A 204 10.40 -6.95 -4.82
CA GLY A 204 9.88 -6.36 -3.59
C GLY A 204 10.94 -5.64 -2.74
N ASP A 205 12.08 -5.25 -3.30
CA ASP A 205 13.08 -4.45 -2.59
C ASP A 205 12.70 -2.97 -2.56
N ILE A 206 11.86 -2.54 -3.51
CA ILE A 206 11.21 -1.23 -3.57
C ILE A 206 9.69 -1.43 -3.63
N PHE A 207 8.94 -0.58 -2.95
CA PHE A 207 7.49 -0.42 -3.12
C PHE A 207 7.13 1.05 -3.29
N LEU A 208 5.92 1.36 -3.77
CA LEU A 208 5.49 2.72 -4.04
C LEU A 208 4.47 3.19 -3.00
N ASN A 209 4.75 4.35 -2.38
CA ASN A 209 3.80 5.06 -1.53
C ASN A 209 3.14 6.19 -2.34
N ILE A 210 1.83 6.13 -2.49
CA ILE A 210 1.04 7.03 -3.31
C ILE A 210 0.08 7.80 -2.42
N ASN A 211 0.12 9.12 -2.50
CA ASN A 211 -0.86 9.97 -1.86
C ASN A 211 -1.57 10.82 -2.93
N VAL A 212 -2.88 10.93 -2.84
CA VAL A 212 -3.71 11.72 -3.77
C VAL A 212 -4.38 12.83 -2.96
N PRO A 213 -4.22 14.11 -3.34
CA PRO A 213 -4.75 15.22 -2.57
C PRO A 213 -6.28 15.26 -2.59
N GLU A 214 -6.85 16.06 -1.70
CA GLU A 214 -8.30 16.31 -1.60
C GLU A 214 -8.90 16.78 -2.93
N VAL A 215 -8.18 17.64 -3.63
CA VAL A 215 -8.51 18.10 -4.98
C VAL A 215 -7.30 17.84 -5.86
N TRP A 216 -7.39 16.80 -6.68
CA TRP A 216 -6.32 16.42 -7.58
C TRP A 216 -6.37 17.21 -8.89
N ASN A 217 -5.26 17.81 -9.28
CA ASN A 217 -5.14 18.55 -10.55
C ASN A 217 -4.97 17.65 -11.80
N GLY A 218 -4.95 16.32 -11.63
CA GLY A 218 -4.76 15.35 -12.72
C GLY A 218 -3.30 14.98 -12.99
N GLU A 219 -2.34 15.62 -12.30
CA GLU A 219 -0.91 15.40 -12.49
C GLU A 219 -0.28 14.61 -11.33
N ILE A 220 0.77 13.87 -11.65
CA ILE A 220 1.52 13.03 -10.71
C ILE A 220 2.94 13.57 -10.60
N GLN A 221 3.54 13.46 -9.42
CA GLN A 221 4.95 13.75 -9.18
C GLN A 221 5.64 12.61 -8.44
N THR A 222 6.78 12.15 -8.95
CA THR A 222 7.67 11.23 -8.23
C THR A 222 8.62 12.06 -7.39
N VAL A 223 8.59 11.83 -6.07
CA VAL A 223 9.20 12.73 -5.09
C VAL A 223 9.77 11.97 -3.89
N ASN A 224 10.60 12.67 -3.11
CA ASN A 224 11.08 12.20 -1.81
C ASN A 224 10.03 12.32 -0.71
N LEU A 225 10.29 11.70 0.44
CA LEU A 225 9.57 11.99 1.67
C LEU A 225 9.87 13.43 2.12
N GLY A 226 8.85 14.13 2.58
CA GLY A 226 8.98 15.45 3.18
C GLY A 226 9.39 15.41 4.64
N ALA A 227 9.31 16.57 5.30
CA ALA A 227 9.52 16.71 6.73
C ALA A 227 8.23 17.19 7.40
N ARG A 228 7.55 16.29 8.10
CA ARG A 228 6.32 16.53 8.85
C ARG A 228 6.55 16.18 10.32
N TRP A 229 6.06 17.02 11.19
CA TRP A 229 6.19 16.88 12.63
C TRP A 229 4.83 17.00 13.32
N TYR A 230 4.65 16.26 14.41
CA TYR A 230 3.45 16.30 15.24
C TYR A 230 3.80 16.93 16.58
N GLN A 231 3.29 18.14 16.82
CA GLN A 231 3.46 18.85 18.09
C GLN A 231 2.19 18.75 18.94
N ASN A 232 2.37 18.76 20.26
CA ASN A 232 1.26 18.69 21.21
C ASN A 232 0.34 17.47 20.98
N ALA A 233 0.94 16.34 20.61
CA ALA A 233 0.21 15.11 20.30
C ALA A 233 -0.34 14.39 21.55
N SER A 234 -0.06 14.87 22.76
CA SER A 234 -0.50 14.26 24.00
C SER A 234 -1.22 15.28 24.87
N ASP A 235 -2.47 14.99 25.18
CA ASP A 235 -3.29 15.77 26.11
C ASP A 235 -3.56 14.99 27.38
N MET A 236 -3.45 15.67 28.53
CA MET A 236 -3.82 15.12 29.83
C MET A 236 -5.33 15.31 30.06
N MET A 237 -6.06 14.22 30.16
CA MET A 237 -7.52 14.21 30.24
C MET A 237 -8.08 14.30 31.68
N SER A 238 -7.27 14.03 32.69
CA SER A 238 -7.66 14.05 34.10
C SER A 238 -6.67 14.85 34.92
N ASN A 239 -7.21 15.71 35.82
CA ASN A 239 -6.42 16.46 36.81
C ASN A 239 -6.32 15.72 38.15
N ASP A 240 -6.85 14.50 38.27
CA ASP A 240 -6.66 13.70 39.48
C ASP A 240 -5.25 13.09 39.46
N LEU A 241 -4.39 13.56 40.34
CA LEU A 241 -2.98 13.09 40.44
C LEU A 241 -2.86 11.61 40.83
N ASN A 242 -3.95 10.98 41.31
CA ASN A 242 -3.96 9.56 41.64
C ASN A 242 -4.31 8.67 40.41
N GLU A 243 -4.98 9.24 39.40
CA GLU A 243 -5.31 8.53 38.14
C GLU A 243 -5.23 9.51 36.96
N VAL A 244 -4.03 9.58 36.39
CA VAL A 244 -3.77 10.43 35.21
C VAL A 244 -4.01 9.67 33.94
N THR A 245 -4.92 10.18 33.09
CA THR A 245 -5.22 9.62 31.76
C THR A 245 -4.72 10.56 30.69
N PHE A 246 -3.98 10.02 29.71
CA PHE A 246 -3.51 10.75 28.54
C PHE A 246 -4.27 10.29 27.29
N HIS A 247 -4.57 11.24 26.42
CA HIS A 247 -5.03 11.00 25.07
C HIS A 247 -3.89 11.36 24.10
N VAL A 248 -3.60 10.46 23.15
CA VAL A 248 -2.63 10.70 22.07
C VAL A 248 -3.41 10.83 20.75
N GLY A 249 -3.23 11.94 20.04
CA GLY A 249 -3.98 12.17 18.79
C GLY A 249 -3.86 13.62 18.32
N ALA A 250 -4.81 14.45 18.59
CA ALA A 250 -5.05 15.82 18.10
C ALA A 250 -3.83 16.75 18.05
N ALA A 251 -2.78 16.37 17.31
CA ALA A 251 -1.53 17.10 17.20
C ALA A 251 -1.65 18.30 16.26
N THR A 252 -0.84 19.32 16.50
CA THR A 252 -0.57 20.35 15.51
C THR A 252 0.44 19.81 14.51
N ILE A 253 0.06 19.74 13.23
CA ILE A 253 0.95 19.30 12.15
C ILE A 253 1.78 20.47 11.69
N ILE A 254 3.11 20.30 11.67
CA ILE A 254 4.07 21.24 11.11
C ILE A 254 4.78 20.55 9.95
N GLU A 255 4.84 21.23 8.81
CA GLU A 255 5.54 20.76 7.62
C GLU A 255 6.60 21.78 7.20
N GLU A 256 7.79 21.28 6.87
CA GLU A 256 8.81 22.10 6.25
C GLU A 256 8.58 22.18 4.73
N GLU A 257 8.74 23.37 4.16
CA GLU A 257 8.61 23.58 2.73
C GLU A 257 9.90 23.16 2.00
N ILE A 258 10.05 21.84 1.82
CA ILE A 258 11.16 21.26 1.07
C ILE A 258 10.67 20.86 -0.31
N GLU A 259 11.23 21.44 -1.35
CA GLU A 259 10.90 21.13 -2.74
C GLU A 259 11.12 19.65 -3.08
N ASN A 260 10.36 19.14 -4.05
CA ASN A 260 10.40 17.75 -4.52
C ASN A 260 10.11 16.72 -3.41
N THR A 261 9.16 17.03 -2.53
CA THR A 261 8.70 16.13 -1.47
C THR A 261 7.20 15.87 -1.56
N ASP A 262 6.77 14.76 -0.95
CA ASP A 262 5.38 14.34 -0.90
C ASP A 262 4.47 15.39 -0.22
N CYS A 263 4.90 16.00 0.88
CA CYS A 263 4.15 17.05 1.57
C CYS A 263 3.87 18.25 0.65
N VAL A 264 4.91 18.75 -0.05
CA VAL A 264 4.77 19.91 -0.95
C VAL A 264 3.95 19.55 -2.20
N SER A 265 4.10 18.36 -2.76
CA SER A 265 3.29 17.90 -3.89
C SER A 265 1.80 17.87 -3.54
N ILE A 266 1.43 17.28 -2.41
CA ILE A 266 0.04 17.24 -1.95
C ILE A 266 -0.52 18.63 -1.70
N LYS A 267 0.24 19.52 -1.05
CA LYS A 267 -0.14 20.92 -0.81
C LYS A 267 -0.44 21.66 -2.13
N ASN A 268 0.29 21.35 -3.20
CA ASN A 268 0.14 21.96 -4.52
C ASN A 268 -0.87 21.24 -5.43
N GLY A 269 -1.62 20.26 -4.92
CA GLY A 269 -2.67 19.56 -5.67
C GLY A 269 -2.17 18.44 -6.60
N TYR A 270 -0.91 18.03 -6.49
CA TYR A 270 -0.35 16.90 -7.24
C TYR A 270 -0.51 15.60 -6.46
N ALA A 271 -0.75 14.50 -7.15
CA ALA A 271 -0.58 13.18 -6.55
C ALA A 271 0.92 12.88 -6.41
N SER A 272 1.36 12.41 -5.25
CA SER A 272 2.75 12.04 -5.03
C SER A 272 2.97 10.54 -5.16
N ILE A 273 4.08 10.14 -5.78
CA ILE A 273 4.62 8.78 -5.75
C ILE A 273 6.00 8.85 -5.09
N THR A 274 6.16 8.15 -3.97
CA THR A 274 7.45 8.03 -3.29
C THR A 274 7.92 6.58 -3.31
N PRO A 275 8.96 6.23 -4.09
CA PRO A 275 9.60 4.92 -4.00
C PRO A 275 10.26 4.73 -2.63
N LEU A 276 9.90 3.66 -1.94
CA LEU A 276 10.40 3.35 -0.60
C LEU A 276 11.14 2.00 -0.59
N ALA A 277 12.27 1.95 0.10
CA ALA A 277 12.98 0.71 0.35
C ALA A 277 12.20 -0.16 1.35
N SER A 278 12.05 -1.44 1.05
CA SER A 278 11.41 -2.41 1.93
C SER A 278 12.31 -2.81 3.09
N TRP A 279 13.61 -2.91 2.85
CA TRP A 279 14.62 -3.32 3.80
C TRP A 279 15.33 -2.13 4.43
N PRO A 280 15.69 -2.20 5.73
CA PRO A 280 16.59 -1.21 6.33
C PRO A 280 17.92 -1.15 5.59
N GLN A 281 18.55 0.02 5.54
CA GLN A 281 19.82 0.23 4.81
C GLN A 281 20.95 -0.72 5.24
N SER A 282 21.00 -1.09 6.53
CA SER A 282 22.00 -2.02 7.07
C SER A 282 21.68 -3.50 6.82
N HIS A 283 20.53 -3.82 6.25
CA HIS A 283 20.14 -5.19 5.92
C HIS A 283 20.93 -5.70 4.70
N PRO A 284 21.31 -7.00 4.61
CA PRO A 284 22.01 -7.55 3.44
C PRO A 284 21.25 -7.39 2.10
N LEU A 285 19.94 -7.17 2.14
CA LEU A 285 19.09 -6.86 0.99
C LEU A 285 18.78 -5.35 0.90
N GLY A 286 19.36 -4.52 1.76
CA GLY A 286 19.21 -3.06 1.72
C GLY A 286 19.75 -2.49 0.41
N LEU A 287 19.07 -1.45 -0.07
CA LEU A 287 19.42 -0.78 -1.33
C LEU A 287 20.56 0.22 -1.15
N SER A 288 21.37 0.41 -2.20
CA SER A 288 22.33 1.50 -2.22
C SER A 288 21.64 2.86 -2.40
N ASN A 289 22.24 3.93 -1.90
CA ASN A 289 21.74 5.29 -2.11
C ASN A 289 21.57 5.60 -3.61
N LYS A 290 22.52 5.18 -4.44
CA LYS A 290 22.44 5.34 -5.90
C LYS A 290 21.17 4.72 -6.48
N LEU A 291 20.79 3.53 -6.03
CA LEU A 291 19.58 2.86 -6.54
C LEU A 291 18.29 3.58 -6.09
N ILE A 292 18.29 4.17 -4.91
CA ILE A 292 17.18 5.01 -4.45
C ILE A 292 17.10 6.31 -5.29
N GLU A 293 18.23 6.94 -5.59
CA GLU A 293 18.30 8.10 -6.46
C GLU A 293 17.77 7.77 -7.87
N GLU A 294 18.21 6.65 -8.47
CA GLU A 294 17.66 6.15 -9.74
C GLU A 294 16.15 5.87 -9.68
N ALA A 295 15.63 5.38 -8.55
CA ALA A 295 14.21 5.10 -8.36
C ALA A 295 13.35 6.38 -8.31
N LEU A 296 13.97 7.51 -7.97
CA LEU A 296 13.33 8.84 -7.92
C LEU A 296 13.35 9.57 -9.27
N GLU A 297 14.09 9.06 -10.27
CA GLU A 297 14.04 9.63 -11.60
C GLU A 297 12.65 9.48 -12.20
N TYR A 298 12.14 10.54 -12.84
CA TYR A 298 10.78 10.57 -13.36
C TYR A 298 10.69 11.07 -14.80
N ASN A 299 9.64 10.66 -15.47
CA ASN A 299 9.29 11.13 -16.79
C ASN A 299 8.64 12.52 -16.67
N ILE A 300 9.25 13.54 -17.25
CA ILE A 300 8.83 14.94 -17.14
C ILE A 300 7.41 15.20 -17.68
N LYS A 301 6.91 14.34 -18.58
CA LYS A 301 5.57 14.51 -19.18
C LYS A 301 4.45 13.89 -18.35
N THR A 302 4.76 12.81 -17.64
CA THR A 302 3.75 12.02 -16.90
C THR A 302 3.89 12.14 -15.39
N GLY A 303 5.06 12.61 -14.91
CA GLY A 303 5.40 12.62 -13.49
C GLY A 303 5.63 11.23 -12.87
N LEU A 304 5.38 10.17 -13.63
CA LEU A 304 5.61 8.79 -13.19
C LEU A 304 7.10 8.46 -13.11
N PRO A 305 7.51 7.50 -12.23
CA PRO A 305 8.88 7.01 -12.23
C PRO A 305 9.33 6.59 -13.64
N SER A 306 10.52 7.02 -14.06
CA SER A 306 11.02 6.79 -15.43
C SER A 306 11.26 5.33 -15.76
N TRP A 307 11.40 4.49 -14.74
CA TRP A 307 11.61 3.05 -14.87
C TRP A 307 10.30 2.24 -15.00
N LEU A 308 9.14 2.86 -14.76
CA LEU A 308 7.82 2.29 -15.06
C LEU A 308 7.44 2.59 -16.52
#